data_14e7f1064f5c64525eeb7af32b0d7e8d
#
_entry.id   14e7f1064f5c64525eeb7af32b0d7e8d
#
_cell.length_a   1.000
_cell.length_b   1.000
_cell.length_c   1.000
_cell.angle_alpha   90.00
_cell.angle_beta   90.00
_cell.angle_gamma   90.00
#
_symmetry.space_group_name_H-M   'P 1'
#
loop_
_entity.id
_entity.type
_entity.pdbx_description
1 polymer ?
#
loop_
_entity_poly.entity_id
_entity_poly.type
_entity_poly.pdbx_seq_one_letter_code
_entity_poly.pdbx_strand_id
1 'polypeptide(L)'
;MKSRYWAFIVYPESVLENWREELEEQGLVFAVSPLHDKDINPTGEIKKEHYHVLIEFSGPKTYKSVKEGICDKIGATIPKKVESIRGYYRYLTHEDNPEKAQYNREEIKEYNGFKLELTTTETTIIKKKICQIIQNLKIREYCDLLDYFEEIGDNDYWEITSNHTYFFDKYITSCRNKEKLLIGAKPRQQDC
;
A
#
# COMPACT_ATOMS: atom_id res chain seq x y z
N MET A 1 16.21 -1.96 19.31
CA MET A 1 15.17 -1.53 18.35
C MET A 1 14.37 -2.74 17.90
N LYS A 2 13.03 -2.65 17.86
CA LYS A 2 12.11 -3.69 17.42
C LYS A 2 11.17 -3.13 16.35
N SER A 3 10.81 -3.93 15.33
CA SER A 3 9.81 -3.59 14.30
C SER A 3 9.08 -4.83 13.80
N ARG A 4 7.87 -4.64 13.27
CA ARG A 4 7.16 -5.67 12.48
C ARG A 4 7.67 -5.70 11.03
N TYR A 5 8.23 -4.59 10.54
CA TYR A 5 8.62 -4.42 9.15
C TYR A 5 10.12 -4.23 9.04
N TRP A 6 10.73 -5.03 8.19
CA TRP A 6 12.15 -5.01 7.91
C TRP A 6 12.41 -5.15 6.41
N ALA A 7 13.50 -4.56 5.95
CA ALA A 7 13.93 -4.70 4.57
C ALA A 7 15.42 -4.95 4.50
N PHE A 8 15.84 -5.65 3.46
CA PHE A 8 17.26 -5.89 3.14
C PHE A 8 17.43 -6.04 1.63
N ILE A 9 18.68 -6.04 1.20
CA ILE A 9 19.06 -6.21 -0.20
C ILE A 9 19.65 -7.61 -0.37
N VAL A 10 19.34 -8.20 -1.51
CA VAL A 10 19.83 -9.49 -1.97
C VAL A 10 20.59 -9.26 -3.27
N TYR A 11 21.85 -9.69 -3.31
CA TYR A 11 22.66 -9.69 -4.52
C TYR A 11 22.66 -11.10 -5.13
N PRO A 12 22.21 -11.30 -6.38
CA PRO A 12 22.15 -12.62 -7.01
C PRO A 12 23.47 -13.40 -6.97
N GLU A 13 24.60 -12.67 -7.03
CA GLU A 13 25.96 -13.26 -7.04
C GLU A 13 26.42 -13.85 -5.68
N SER A 14 25.76 -13.47 -4.57
CA SER A 14 26.23 -13.84 -3.21
C SER A 14 25.17 -14.49 -2.33
N VAL A 15 23.91 -14.46 -2.75
CA VAL A 15 22.82 -15.10 -2.03
C VAL A 15 22.74 -16.61 -2.34
N LEU A 16 22.11 -17.39 -1.48
CA LEU A 16 21.78 -18.78 -1.78
C LEU A 16 20.87 -18.85 -3.02
N GLU A 17 21.06 -19.83 -3.89
CA GLU A 17 20.26 -19.98 -5.12
C GLU A 17 18.76 -20.11 -4.82
N ASN A 18 18.40 -20.87 -3.78
CA ASN A 18 17.02 -21.11 -3.31
C ASN A 18 16.57 -20.17 -2.18
N TRP A 19 17.10 -18.95 -2.10
CA TRP A 19 16.82 -18.04 -0.97
C TRP A 19 15.34 -17.67 -0.81
N ARG A 20 14.57 -17.65 -1.91
CA ARG A 20 13.13 -17.37 -1.85
C ARG A 20 12.37 -18.49 -1.19
N GLU A 21 12.66 -19.72 -1.61
CA GLU A 21 12.11 -20.94 -1.08
C GLU A 21 12.43 -21.08 0.42
N GLU A 22 13.67 -20.76 0.82
CA GLU A 22 14.08 -20.74 2.22
C GLU A 22 13.25 -19.75 3.07
N LEU A 23 12.92 -18.57 2.54
CA LEU A 23 12.07 -17.62 3.22
C LEU A 23 10.61 -18.09 3.28
N GLU A 24 10.11 -18.71 2.22
CA GLU A 24 8.75 -19.27 2.16
C GLU A 24 8.57 -20.43 3.14
N GLU A 25 9.53 -21.37 3.20
CA GLU A 25 9.51 -22.52 4.11
C GLU A 25 9.57 -22.10 5.58
N GLN A 26 10.23 -20.96 5.88
CA GLN A 26 10.19 -20.36 7.22
C GLN A 26 8.84 -19.69 7.54
N GLY A 27 7.87 -19.71 6.61
CA GLY A 27 6.55 -19.06 6.78
C GLY A 27 6.62 -17.54 6.83
N LEU A 28 7.66 -16.92 6.27
CA LEU A 28 7.81 -15.47 6.27
C LEU A 28 6.88 -14.85 5.23
N VAL A 29 6.20 -13.78 5.63
CA VAL A 29 5.35 -12.97 4.77
C VAL A 29 6.22 -11.85 4.17
N PHE A 30 6.42 -11.83 2.85
CA PHE A 30 7.35 -10.89 2.24
C PHE A 30 7.01 -10.53 0.79
N ALA A 31 7.54 -9.39 0.34
CA ALA A 31 7.50 -8.94 -1.05
C ALA A 31 8.93 -8.73 -1.57
N VAL A 32 9.13 -9.00 -2.85
CA VAL A 32 10.42 -8.88 -3.56
C VAL A 32 10.26 -7.96 -4.75
N SER A 33 11.16 -6.99 -4.90
CA SER A 33 11.19 -6.09 -6.06
C SER A 33 11.47 -6.84 -7.37
N PRO A 34 11.21 -6.22 -8.54
CA PRO A 34 11.91 -6.55 -9.77
C PRO A 34 13.43 -6.54 -9.55
N LEU A 35 14.18 -7.15 -10.47
CA LEU A 35 15.64 -7.04 -10.46
C LEU A 35 16.05 -5.58 -10.77
N HIS A 36 16.75 -4.94 -9.85
CA HIS A 36 17.30 -3.62 -10.05
C HIS A 36 18.65 -3.72 -10.77
N ASP A 37 18.60 -3.69 -12.09
CA ASP A 37 19.73 -3.82 -13.01
C ASP A 37 20.15 -2.49 -13.69
N LYS A 38 19.32 -1.42 -13.50
CA LYS A 38 19.52 -0.11 -14.14
C LYS A 38 19.83 1.02 -13.16
N ASP A 39 19.97 0.70 -11.89
CA ASP A 39 20.27 1.70 -10.86
C ASP A 39 21.67 2.30 -11.03
N ILE A 40 21.78 3.63 -10.84
CA ILE A 40 23.03 4.37 -10.99
C ILE A 40 23.50 4.86 -9.61
N ASN A 41 24.82 4.76 -9.37
CA ASN A 41 25.47 5.36 -8.22
C ASN A 41 25.61 6.89 -8.38
N PRO A 42 25.82 7.65 -7.29
CA PRO A 42 26.13 9.08 -7.38
C PRO A 42 27.37 9.41 -8.23
N THR A 43 28.24 8.44 -8.48
CA THR A 43 29.42 8.54 -9.36
C THR A 43 29.11 8.34 -10.84
N GLY A 44 27.85 8.00 -11.21
CA GLY A 44 27.43 7.72 -12.58
C GLY A 44 27.61 6.27 -13.03
N GLU A 45 28.13 5.39 -12.18
CA GLU A 45 28.32 3.97 -12.49
C GLU A 45 27.04 3.17 -12.21
N ILE A 46 26.80 2.13 -13.01
CA ILE A 46 25.69 1.18 -12.77
C ILE A 46 25.96 0.42 -11.47
N LYS A 47 24.98 0.35 -10.60
CA LYS A 47 25.06 -0.47 -9.38
C LYS A 47 25.02 -1.95 -9.73
N LYS A 48 25.56 -2.77 -8.84
CA LYS A 48 25.37 -4.22 -8.91
C LYS A 48 23.89 -4.56 -8.90
N GLU A 49 23.52 -5.51 -9.73
CA GLU A 49 22.15 -6.07 -9.77
C GLU A 49 21.74 -6.55 -8.38
N HIS A 50 20.54 -6.20 -7.99
CA HIS A 50 20.03 -6.54 -6.66
C HIS A 50 18.51 -6.57 -6.60
N TYR A 51 18.01 -7.28 -5.60
CA TYR A 51 16.60 -7.24 -5.21
C TYR A 51 16.45 -6.54 -3.87
N HIS A 52 15.38 -5.80 -3.70
CA HIS A 52 14.88 -5.36 -2.40
C HIS A 52 13.87 -6.37 -1.88
N VAL A 53 14.02 -6.74 -0.61
CA VAL A 53 13.09 -7.63 0.09
C VAL A 53 12.46 -6.87 1.23
N LEU A 54 11.14 -6.87 1.31
CA LEU A 54 10.33 -6.30 2.38
C LEU A 54 9.64 -7.41 3.13
N ILE A 55 9.93 -7.57 4.43
CA ILE A 55 9.33 -8.60 5.28
C ILE A 55 8.39 -7.99 6.30
N GLU A 56 7.22 -8.62 6.47
CA GLU A 56 6.28 -8.38 7.54
C GLU A 56 6.27 -9.53 8.53
N PHE A 57 6.31 -9.21 9.82
CA PHE A 57 6.15 -10.18 10.92
C PHE A 57 4.82 -9.95 11.65
N SER A 58 4.21 -11.01 12.12
CA SER A 58 3.00 -10.96 12.96
C SER A 58 3.22 -10.19 14.26
N GLY A 59 4.47 -10.14 14.78
CA GLY A 59 4.86 -9.39 15.96
C GLY A 59 6.24 -8.74 15.80
N PRO A 60 6.59 -7.74 16.65
CA PRO A 60 7.85 -7.02 16.53
C PRO A 60 9.07 -7.91 16.72
N LYS A 61 10.01 -7.89 15.79
CA LYS A 61 11.31 -8.58 15.84
C LYS A 61 12.45 -7.59 16.13
N THR A 62 13.52 -8.09 16.75
CA THR A 62 14.74 -7.31 16.97
C THR A 62 15.63 -7.33 15.74
N TYR A 63 16.49 -6.32 15.59
CA TYR A 63 17.54 -6.31 14.56
C TYR A 63 18.37 -7.60 14.56
N LYS A 64 18.83 -8.03 15.74
CA LYS A 64 19.64 -9.26 15.89
C LYS A 64 18.91 -10.49 15.40
N SER A 65 17.62 -10.62 15.77
CA SER A 65 16.79 -11.77 15.36
C SER A 65 16.62 -11.83 13.83
N VAL A 66 16.44 -10.69 13.15
CA VAL A 66 16.29 -10.67 11.70
C VAL A 66 17.64 -10.89 11.01
N LYS A 67 18.70 -10.26 11.50
CA LYS A 67 20.04 -10.42 10.94
C LYS A 67 20.49 -11.88 11.02
N GLU A 68 20.61 -12.43 12.21
CA GLU A 68 21.17 -13.78 12.44
C GLU A 68 20.19 -14.91 12.02
N GLY A 69 18.87 -14.66 12.18
CA GLY A 69 17.85 -15.66 11.88
C GLY A 69 17.49 -15.76 10.39
N ILE A 70 17.75 -14.72 9.61
CA ILE A 70 17.32 -14.63 8.21
C ILE A 70 18.49 -14.19 7.32
N CYS A 71 18.96 -12.95 7.44
CA CYS A 71 19.90 -12.37 6.47
C CYS A 71 21.22 -13.13 6.38
N ASP A 72 21.82 -13.47 7.52
CA ASP A 72 23.09 -14.20 7.56
C ASP A 72 22.96 -15.62 7.01
N LYS A 73 21.77 -16.23 7.14
CA LYS A 73 21.53 -17.59 6.64
C LYS A 73 21.46 -17.67 5.11
N ILE A 74 20.84 -16.66 4.49
CA ILE A 74 20.67 -16.64 3.04
C ILE A 74 21.75 -15.86 2.31
N GLY A 75 22.67 -15.20 3.01
CA GLY A 75 23.72 -14.35 2.41
C GLY A 75 23.23 -12.96 1.98
N ALA A 76 22.16 -12.46 2.60
CA ALA A 76 21.63 -11.12 2.34
C ALA A 76 22.39 -10.03 3.10
N THR A 77 22.16 -8.77 2.73
CA THR A 77 22.71 -7.62 3.44
C THR A 77 22.09 -7.45 4.83
N ILE A 78 22.67 -6.54 5.64
CA ILE A 78 22.11 -6.19 6.95
C ILE A 78 20.68 -5.64 6.84
N PRO A 79 19.76 -6.08 7.72
CA PRO A 79 18.38 -5.61 7.66
C PRO A 79 18.26 -4.17 8.16
N LYS A 80 17.36 -3.42 7.53
CA LYS A 80 16.95 -2.07 7.92
C LYS A 80 15.53 -2.08 8.42
N LYS A 81 15.27 -1.34 9.50
CA LYS A 81 13.91 -1.10 9.98
C LYS A 81 13.13 -0.29 8.95
N VAL A 82 11.93 -0.72 8.63
CA VAL A 82 11.01 0.01 7.77
C VAL A 82 10.04 0.81 8.64
N GLU A 83 9.94 2.11 8.39
CA GLU A 83 9.04 3.02 9.12
C GLU A 83 7.65 3.06 8.46
N SER A 84 7.59 3.04 7.12
CA SER A 84 6.35 3.01 6.35
C SER A 84 6.39 1.84 5.37
N ILE A 85 5.55 0.83 5.61
CA ILE A 85 5.46 -0.34 4.73
C ILE A 85 5.03 0.06 3.32
N ARG A 86 4.04 0.97 3.17
CA ARG A 86 3.58 1.48 1.87
C ARG A 86 4.65 2.29 1.16
N GLY A 87 5.34 3.18 1.89
CA GLY A 87 6.45 3.94 1.30
C GLY A 87 7.56 3.02 0.82
N TYR A 88 7.89 1.97 1.59
CA TYR A 88 8.90 1.01 1.14
C TYR A 88 8.41 0.11 0.01
N TYR A 89 7.13 -0.25 -0.02
CA TYR A 89 6.56 -1.03 -1.12
C TYR A 89 6.62 -0.24 -2.45
N ARG A 90 6.27 1.07 -2.44
CA ARG A 90 6.48 1.93 -3.62
C ARG A 90 7.97 2.08 -3.99
N TYR A 91 8.86 2.04 -2.99
CA TYR A 91 10.29 2.06 -3.21
C TYR A 91 10.81 0.79 -3.91
N LEU A 92 10.10 -0.35 -3.84
CA LEU A 92 10.46 -1.56 -4.59
C LEU A 92 10.50 -1.34 -6.11
N THR A 93 9.81 -0.31 -6.61
CA THR A 93 9.78 0.09 -8.03
C THR A 93 10.23 1.53 -8.27
N HIS A 94 10.66 2.23 -7.22
CA HIS A 94 11.07 3.63 -7.22
C HIS A 94 9.97 4.63 -7.59
N GLU A 95 8.68 4.28 -7.43
CA GLU A 95 7.53 5.14 -7.77
C GLU A 95 7.66 6.58 -7.25
N ASP A 96 8.14 6.77 -6.02
CA ASP A 96 8.32 8.07 -5.39
C ASP A 96 9.67 8.73 -5.71
N ASN A 97 10.50 8.14 -6.57
CA ASN A 97 11.86 8.57 -6.89
C ASN A 97 12.05 8.69 -8.40
N PRO A 98 11.46 9.69 -9.07
CA PRO A 98 11.49 9.81 -10.54
C PRO A 98 12.90 10.00 -11.12
N GLU A 99 13.87 10.41 -10.27
CA GLU A 99 15.29 10.55 -10.62
C GLU A 99 16.01 9.20 -10.75
N LYS A 100 15.39 8.10 -10.31
CA LYS A 100 15.95 6.74 -10.39
C LYS A 100 15.35 5.97 -11.55
N ALA A 101 15.98 4.84 -11.90
CA ALA A 101 15.40 3.87 -12.82
C ALA A 101 14.04 3.40 -12.30
N GLN A 102 13.01 3.46 -13.13
CA GLN A 102 11.65 3.00 -12.80
C GLN A 102 11.50 1.54 -13.20
N TYR A 103 10.83 0.77 -12.34
CA TYR A 103 10.55 -0.65 -12.56
C TYR A 103 9.05 -0.91 -12.57
N ASN A 104 8.63 -1.99 -13.25
CA ASN A 104 7.20 -2.31 -13.35
C ASN A 104 6.68 -2.91 -12.04
N ARG A 105 5.60 -2.34 -11.52
CA ARG A 105 4.94 -2.79 -10.28
C ARG A 105 4.40 -4.23 -10.39
N GLU A 106 3.94 -4.64 -11.57
CA GLU A 106 3.44 -5.99 -11.81
C GLU A 106 4.51 -7.09 -11.67
N GLU A 107 5.79 -6.70 -11.69
CA GLU A 107 6.92 -7.61 -11.47
C GLU A 107 7.28 -7.82 -9.98
N ILE A 108 6.65 -7.07 -9.06
CA ILE A 108 6.76 -7.34 -7.63
C ILE A 108 6.18 -8.72 -7.35
N LYS A 109 6.92 -9.56 -6.65
CA LYS A 109 6.47 -10.87 -6.23
C LYS A 109 6.15 -10.88 -4.75
N GLU A 110 4.96 -11.33 -4.41
CA GLU A 110 4.43 -11.42 -3.06
C GLU A 110 4.34 -12.88 -2.63
N TYR A 111 4.73 -13.16 -1.39
CA TYR A 111 4.89 -14.51 -0.86
C TYR A 111 4.13 -14.68 0.45
N ASN A 112 3.63 -15.90 0.68
CA ASN A 112 2.92 -16.30 1.92
C ASN A 112 1.77 -15.37 2.31
N GLY A 113 1.05 -14.85 1.29
CA GLY A 113 -0.11 -13.99 1.51
C GLY A 113 0.26 -12.55 1.94
N PHE A 114 1.45 -12.06 1.58
CA PHE A 114 1.79 -10.65 1.75
C PHE A 114 0.68 -9.78 1.13
N LYS A 115 0.17 -8.84 1.92
CA LYS A 115 -0.80 -7.85 1.46
C LYS A 115 -0.44 -6.50 2.05
N LEU A 116 -0.49 -5.48 1.23
CA LEU A 116 -0.24 -4.11 1.66
C LEU A 116 -1.45 -3.57 2.42
N GLU A 117 -1.56 -3.90 3.72
CA GLU A 117 -2.65 -3.39 4.55
C GLU A 117 -2.52 -1.87 4.78
N LEU A 118 -3.65 -1.18 4.69
CA LEU A 118 -3.75 0.23 5.03
C LEU A 118 -3.61 0.44 6.54
N THR A 119 -2.78 1.41 6.94
CA THR A 119 -2.77 1.85 8.33
C THR A 119 -4.09 2.54 8.69
N THR A 120 -4.43 2.58 9.98
CA THR A 120 -5.63 3.30 10.47
C THR A 120 -5.65 4.77 10.02
N THR A 121 -4.49 5.42 9.97
CA THR A 121 -4.38 6.82 9.52
C THR A 121 -4.67 6.93 8.02
N GLU A 122 -4.08 6.07 7.18
CA GLU A 122 -4.33 6.05 5.74
C GLU A 122 -5.79 5.73 5.42
N THR A 123 -6.35 4.72 6.09
CA THR A 123 -7.79 4.41 6.00
C THR A 123 -8.66 5.64 6.33
N THR A 124 -8.31 6.39 7.36
CA THR A 124 -9.02 7.62 7.73
C THR A 124 -8.91 8.71 6.66
N ILE A 125 -7.73 8.88 6.08
CA ILE A 125 -7.51 9.85 4.99
C ILE A 125 -8.35 9.46 3.77
N ILE A 126 -8.33 8.19 3.38
CA ILE A 126 -9.12 7.70 2.25
C ILE A 126 -10.62 7.86 2.53
N LYS A 127 -11.11 7.52 3.71
CA LYS A 127 -12.52 7.76 4.09
C LYS A 127 -12.94 9.21 3.92
N LYS A 128 -12.10 10.18 4.31
CA LYS A 128 -12.39 11.60 4.11
C LYS A 128 -12.46 11.96 2.63
N LYS A 129 -11.55 11.44 1.81
CA LYS A 129 -11.59 11.64 0.36
C LYS A 129 -12.84 11.02 -0.27
N ILE A 130 -13.25 9.81 0.14
CA ILE A 130 -14.50 9.19 -0.31
C ILE A 130 -15.71 10.08 0.03
N CYS A 131 -15.77 10.64 1.24
CA CYS A 131 -16.83 11.58 1.60
C CYS A 131 -16.84 12.82 0.69
N GLN A 132 -15.68 13.34 0.30
CA GLN A 132 -15.58 14.44 -0.67
C GLN A 132 -16.08 14.04 -2.06
N ILE A 133 -15.73 12.84 -2.52
CA ILE A 133 -16.22 12.28 -3.80
C ILE A 133 -17.74 12.17 -3.80
N ILE A 134 -18.34 11.61 -2.74
CA ILE A 134 -19.80 11.51 -2.58
C ILE A 134 -20.48 12.90 -2.73
N GLN A 135 -19.90 13.94 -2.12
CA GLN A 135 -20.44 15.30 -2.21
C GLN A 135 -20.26 15.89 -3.59
N ASN A 136 -19.07 15.78 -4.19
CA ASN A 136 -18.74 16.40 -5.47
C ASN A 136 -19.52 15.78 -6.63
N LEU A 137 -19.64 14.46 -6.65
CA LEU A 137 -20.36 13.70 -7.68
C LEU A 137 -21.86 13.60 -7.36
N LYS A 138 -22.31 14.07 -6.19
CA LYS A 138 -23.70 13.99 -5.72
C LYS A 138 -24.22 12.54 -5.71
N ILE A 139 -23.38 11.60 -5.26
CA ILE A 139 -23.79 10.19 -5.16
C ILE A 139 -24.95 10.04 -4.17
N ARG A 140 -26.00 9.35 -4.60
CA ARG A 140 -27.27 9.25 -3.87
C ARG A 140 -27.55 7.89 -3.29
N GLU A 141 -26.98 6.85 -3.87
CA GLU A 141 -27.16 5.47 -3.44
C GLU A 141 -25.78 4.84 -3.19
N TYR A 142 -25.76 3.87 -2.29
CA TYR A 142 -24.50 3.20 -1.91
C TYR A 142 -23.93 2.35 -3.07
N CYS A 143 -24.79 1.74 -3.88
CA CYS A 143 -24.37 0.98 -5.07
C CYS A 143 -23.62 1.88 -6.05
N ASP A 144 -24.11 3.10 -6.32
CA ASP A 144 -23.45 4.04 -7.25
C ASP A 144 -22.03 4.36 -6.81
N LEU A 145 -21.76 4.35 -5.51
CA LEU A 145 -20.41 4.58 -4.97
C LEU A 145 -19.48 3.40 -5.23
N LEU A 146 -19.96 2.17 -5.09
CA LEU A 146 -19.18 0.96 -5.38
C LEU A 146 -18.92 0.83 -6.88
N ASP A 147 -19.95 1.03 -7.70
CA ASP A 147 -19.84 0.98 -9.16
C ASP A 147 -18.84 2.01 -9.67
N TYR A 148 -18.83 3.22 -9.10
CA TYR A 148 -17.84 4.26 -9.43
C TYR A 148 -16.41 3.81 -9.18
N PHE A 149 -16.11 3.21 -8.01
CA PHE A 149 -14.74 2.76 -7.72
C PHE A 149 -14.35 1.52 -8.52
N GLU A 150 -15.28 0.67 -8.89
CA GLU A 150 -15.05 -0.45 -9.79
C GLU A 150 -14.71 0.05 -11.21
N GLU A 151 -15.46 1.02 -11.72
CA GLU A 151 -15.24 1.61 -13.06
C GLU A 151 -13.87 2.28 -13.20
N ILE A 152 -13.43 3.03 -12.18
CA ILE A 152 -12.12 3.68 -12.21
C ILE A 152 -10.95 2.76 -11.82
N GLY A 153 -11.23 1.51 -11.38
CA GLY A 153 -10.23 0.51 -11.03
C GLY A 153 -9.46 0.82 -9.74
N ASP A 154 -10.01 1.64 -8.83
CA ASP A 154 -9.37 1.97 -7.55
C ASP A 154 -9.71 0.94 -6.47
N ASN A 155 -8.91 -0.12 -6.40
CA ASN A 155 -9.13 -1.23 -5.46
C ASN A 155 -9.06 -0.81 -3.99
N ASP A 156 -8.18 0.13 -3.61
CA ASP A 156 -8.07 0.62 -2.23
C ASP A 156 -9.35 1.32 -1.77
N TYR A 157 -9.91 2.17 -2.63
CA TYR A 157 -11.17 2.88 -2.35
C TYR A 157 -12.36 1.93 -2.36
N TRP A 158 -12.40 0.98 -3.28
CA TRP A 158 -13.43 -0.04 -3.34
C TRP A 158 -13.43 -0.91 -2.07
N GLU A 159 -12.25 -1.40 -1.65
CA GLU A 159 -12.09 -2.22 -0.45
C GLU A 159 -12.51 -1.46 0.82
N ILE A 160 -12.06 -0.21 0.98
CA ILE A 160 -12.47 0.62 2.12
C ILE A 160 -13.96 0.87 2.12
N THR A 161 -14.55 1.14 0.97
CA THR A 161 -16.01 1.38 0.84
C THR A 161 -16.80 0.14 1.23
N SER A 162 -16.44 -1.03 0.69
CA SER A 162 -17.11 -2.30 0.97
C SER A 162 -16.97 -2.74 2.44
N ASN A 163 -15.81 -2.55 3.04
CA ASN A 163 -15.54 -2.88 4.45
C ASN A 163 -16.20 -1.90 5.45
N HIS A 164 -16.68 -0.74 4.98
CA HIS A 164 -17.31 0.28 5.83
C HIS A 164 -18.71 0.68 5.34
N THR A 165 -19.47 -0.29 4.84
CA THR A 165 -20.80 -0.13 4.26
C THR A 165 -21.73 0.72 5.12
N TYR A 166 -21.86 0.41 6.41
CA TYR A 166 -22.74 1.15 7.31
C TYR A 166 -22.38 2.65 7.39
N PHE A 167 -21.08 2.97 7.47
CA PHE A 167 -20.62 4.36 7.56
C PHE A 167 -20.99 5.13 6.28
N PHE A 168 -20.69 4.59 5.11
CA PHE A 168 -20.93 5.31 3.85
C PHE A 168 -22.41 5.35 3.48
N ASP A 169 -23.18 4.30 3.73
CA ASP A 169 -24.65 4.31 3.53
C ASP A 169 -25.29 5.42 4.39
N LYS A 170 -24.95 5.53 5.67
CA LYS A 170 -25.47 6.58 6.55
C LYS A 170 -25.00 7.97 6.13
N TYR A 171 -23.77 8.10 5.65
CA TYR A 171 -23.26 9.37 5.16
C TYR A 171 -24.03 9.83 3.90
N ILE A 172 -24.22 8.97 2.91
CA ILE A 172 -25.00 9.24 1.68
C ILE A 172 -26.44 9.60 2.04
N THR A 173 -27.07 8.82 2.92
CA THR A 173 -28.44 9.10 3.41
C THR A 173 -28.54 10.47 4.07
N SER A 174 -27.55 10.85 4.89
CA SER A 174 -27.49 12.15 5.55
C SER A 174 -27.31 13.30 4.54
N CYS A 175 -26.46 13.15 3.53
CA CYS A 175 -26.29 14.12 2.46
C CYS A 175 -27.61 14.33 1.69
N ARG A 176 -28.28 13.24 1.33
CA ARG A 176 -29.58 13.26 0.62
C ARG A 176 -30.68 13.98 1.43
N ASN A 177 -30.75 13.74 2.74
CA ASN A 177 -31.72 14.39 3.62
C ASN A 177 -31.43 15.89 3.79
N LYS A 178 -30.15 16.29 3.91
CA LYS A 178 -29.74 17.71 3.98
C LYS A 178 -30.21 18.50 2.74
N GLU A 179 -30.09 17.92 1.56
CA GLU A 179 -30.53 18.58 0.32
C GLU A 179 -32.06 18.73 0.25
N LYS A 180 -32.83 17.70 0.70
CA LYS A 180 -34.30 17.82 0.78
C LYS A 180 -34.74 18.97 1.68
N LEU A 181 -34.07 19.17 2.81
CA LEU A 181 -34.33 20.30 3.73
C LEU A 181 -34.05 21.65 3.06
N LEU A 182 -32.96 21.76 2.30
CA LEU A 182 -32.60 22.99 1.59
C LEU A 182 -33.59 23.33 0.45
N ILE A 183 -34.12 22.32 -0.24
CA ILE A 183 -35.14 22.50 -1.29
C ILE A 183 -36.47 22.88 -0.69
N GLY A 184 -36.88 22.30 0.46
CA GLY A 184 -38.12 22.61 1.16
C GLY A 184 -38.12 23.96 1.87
N ALA A 185 -36.97 24.58 2.11
CA ALA A 185 -36.80 25.87 2.77
C ALA A 185 -36.82 27.07 1.80
N LYS A 186 -37.08 26.90 0.49
CA LYS A 186 -37.29 28.04 -0.41
C LYS A 186 -38.55 28.78 0.00
N PRO A 187 -38.47 30.11 0.22
CA PRO A 187 -39.65 30.90 0.58
C PRO A 187 -40.70 30.81 -0.54
N ARG A 188 -41.98 30.59 -0.13
CA ARG A 188 -43.11 30.78 -1.04
C ARG A 188 -43.03 32.17 -1.61
N GLN A 189 -42.86 32.29 -2.92
CA GLN A 189 -43.08 33.60 -3.58
C GLN A 189 -44.48 34.03 -3.20
N GLN A 190 -44.56 35.21 -2.54
CA GLN A 190 -45.84 35.88 -2.36
C GLN A 190 -46.28 36.40 -3.74
N ASP A 191 -47.27 35.73 -4.34
CA ASP A 191 -47.97 36.31 -5.45
C ASP A 191 -48.72 37.54 -4.94
N CYS A 192 -48.31 38.69 -5.42
CA CYS A 192 -49.06 39.95 -5.36
C CYS A 192 -49.91 40.10 -6.60
#